data_d699609fb4ddaeccd2d6931611ab7480
#
_entry.id   d699609fb4ddaeccd2d6931611ab7480
#
_cell.length_a   1.000
_cell.length_b   1.000
_cell.length_c   1.000
_cell.angle_alpha   90.00
_cell.angle_beta   90.00
_cell.angle_gamma   90.00
#
_symmetry.space_group_name_H-M   'P 1'
#
loop_
_entity.id
_entity.type
_entity.pdbx_description
1 polymer ?
#
loop_
_entity_poly.entity_id
_entity_poly.type
_entity_poly.pdbx_seq_one_letter_code
_entity_poly.pdbx_strand_id
1 'polypeptide(L)'
;TGWGMERLFKMKYWDYSNQRFNLNGYICLSSSVAWGFLTIFLTEVIHKPIERWVLHVPTMIGIPCLSVITVVFIIDTAESVRTALDLARVLDAMTKMKAELDDVQVQLALLKAETEQKLEEAKEDTAVKLETLRVEAAGKAAQLRNETAERAAQLKYETTERAAKLRLETALKAAQLKEHADEKAAQYREEAAAKIEAAKNVKAAMTASRNERIAAMSSRMTELTKKRQDMMKHMNFYRRSILRGNPSASSMKFAAALKELREAAEKRNK
;
A
#
# COMPACT_ATOMS: atom_id res chain seq x y z
N THR A 1 32.69 -11.42 20.25
CA THR A 1 31.90 -10.19 20.54
C THR A 1 31.02 -9.78 19.36
N GLY A 2 31.53 -9.60 18.13
CA GLY A 2 30.76 -9.14 16.95
C GLY A 2 29.52 -9.98 16.65
N TRP A 3 29.62 -11.30 16.62
CA TRP A 3 28.51 -12.21 16.45
C TRP A 3 27.45 -12.10 17.58
N GLY A 4 27.88 -11.96 18.82
CA GLY A 4 26.96 -11.77 19.94
C GLY A 4 26.21 -10.45 19.86
N MET A 5 26.88 -9.37 19.47
CA MET A 5 26.26 -8.06 19.24
C MET A 5 25.22 -8.09 18.12
N GLU A 6 25.54 -8.74 17.01
CA GLU A 6 24.56 -8.89 15.90
C GLU A 6 23.35 -9.72 16.32
N ARG A 7 23.55 -10.77 17.10
CA ARG A 7 22.43 -11.61 17.57
C ARG A 7 21.51 -10.84 18.52
N LEU A 8 22.07 -9.97 19.35
CA LEU A 8 21.32 -9.18 20.33
C LEU A 8 20.63 -7.97 19.70
N PHE A 9 21.36 -7.19 18.93
CA PHE A 9 20.88 -5.91 18.34
C PHE A 9 20.40 -6.05 16.89
N LYS A 10 20.54 -7.22 16.26
CA LYS A 10 20.21 -7.50 14.86
C LYS A 10 20.94 -6.58 13.86
N MET A 11 22.08 -6.03 14.31
CA MET A 11 22.88 -5.09 13.55
C MET A 11 24.37 -5.37 13.80
N LYS A 12 25.18 -5.36 12.71
CA LYS A 12 26.64 -5.31 12.80
C LYS A 12 27.05 -3.86 12.90
N TYR A 13 27.75 -3.49 13.96
CA TYR A 13 28.25 -2.12 14.15
C TYR A 13 29.47 -1.82 13.29
N TRP A 14 30.24 -2.84 12.95
CA TRP A 14 31.32 -2.80 11.97
C TRP A 14 31.21 -3.99 11.04
N ASP A 15 31.48 -3.78 9.77
CA ASP A 15 31.36 -4.82 8.74
C ASP A 15 32.59 -4.79 7.82
N TYR A 16 33.38 -5.85 7.91
CA TYR A 16 34.57 -6.07 7.10
C TYR A 16 34.32 -6.98 5.90
N SER A 17 33.08 -7.23 5.52
CA SER A 17 32.73 -8.14 4.41
C SER A 17 33.39 -7.75 3.09
N ASN A 18 33.67 -6.46 2.88
CA ASN A 18 34.37 -5.95 1.69
C ASN A 18 35.90 -6.02 1.79
N GLN A 19 36.48 -6.45 2.92
CA GLN A 19 37.90 -6.57 3.11
C GLN A 19 38.39 -7.96 2.74
N ARG A 20 39.63 -8.03 2.17
CA ARG A 20 40.29 -9.31 1.87
C ARG A 20 40.57 -10.09 3.15
N PHE A 21 40.48 -11.41 3.10
CA PHE A 21 40.72 -12.30 4.24
C PHE A 21 39.86 -11.95 5.46
N ASN A 22 38.58 -11.64 5.23
CA ASN A 22 37.61 -11.48 6.31
C ASN A 22 37.00 -12.81 6.74
N LEU A 23 36.61 -12.89 8.00
CA LEU A 23 35.89 -14.01 8.57
C LEU A 23 34.45 -13.55 8.88
N ASN A 24 33.52 -13.89 7.99
CA ASN A 24 32.09 -13.52 8.06
C ASN A 24 31.82 -12.02 8.30
N GLY A 25 32.76 -11.15 7.88
CA GLY A 25 32.66 -9.71 8.06
C GLY A 25 32.91 -9.21 9.50
N TYR A 26 33.15 -10.07 10.46
CA TYR A 26 33.42 -9.66 11.86
C TYR A 26 34.88 -9.29 12.10
N ILE A 27 35.80 -9.94 11.42
CA ILE A 27 37.22 -9.80 11.58
C ILE A 27 37.86 -9.82 10.18
N CYS A 28 38.92 -9.04 9.94
CA CYS A 28 39.72 -9.16 8.74
C CYS A 28 41.21 -9.13 9.10
N LEU A 29 42.06 -9.71 8.25
CA LEU A 29 43.48 -9.84 8.50
C LEU A 29 44.17 -8.47 8.69
N SER A 30 43.86 -7.49 7.84
CA SER A 30 44.43 -6.15 7.92
C SER A 30 44.15 -5.46 9.25
N SER A 31 42.91 -5.54 9.69
CA SER A 31 42.48 -5.00 10.97
C SER A 31 43.12 -5.75 12.15
N SER A 32 43.25 -7.07 12.08
CA SER A 32 43.89 -7.87 13.14
C SER A 32 45.39 -7.53 13.28
N VAL A 33 46.11 -7.35 12.17
CA VAL A 33 47.50 -6.92 12.17
C VAL A 33 47.64 -5.51 12.75
N ALA A 34 46.79 -4.58 12.32
CA ALA A 34 46.80 -3.21 12.84
C ALA A 34 46.55 -3.17 14.36
N TRP A 35 45.56 -3.94 14.84
CA TRP A 35 45.32 -4.07 16.28
C TRP A 35 46.45 -4.73 17.03
N GLY A 36 47.15 -5.69 16.42
CA GLY A 36 48.36 -6.30 17.00
C GLY A 36 49.46 -5.26 17.23
N PHE A 37 49.81 -4.44 16.23
CA PHE A 37 50.77 -3.36 16.36
C PHE A 37 50.32 -2.30 17.37
N LEU A 38 49.05 -1.91 17.34
CA LEU A 38 48.51 -0.94 18.28
C LEU A 38 48.56 -1.45 19.72
N THR A 39 48.29 -2.75 19.95
CA THR A 39 48.40 -3.36 21.27
C THR A 39 49.85 -3.29 21.80
N ILE A 40 50.83 -3.67 20.97
CA ILE A 40 52.25 -3.56 21.36
C ILE A 40 52.59 -2.12 21.70
N PHE A 41 52.23 -1.16 20.85
CA PHE A 41 52.45 0.25 21.10
C PHE A 41 51.80 0.74 22.39
N LEU A 42 50.54 0.42 22.62
CA LEU A 42 49.82 0.77 23.85
C LEU A 42 50.48 0.16 25.09
N THR A 43 50.90 -1.09 25.04
CA THR A 43 51.46 -1.79 26.19
C THR A 43 52.89 -1.29 26.52
N GLU A 44 53.75 -1.16 25.49
CA GLU A 44 55.13 -0.83 25.71
C GLU A 44 55.37 0.67 25.88
N VAL A 45 54.63 1.52 25.18
CA VAL A 45 54.89 2.96 25.13
C VAL A 45 53.95 3.74 26.04
N ILE A 46 52.63 3.43 26.01
CA ILE A 46 51.64 4.24 26.73
C ILE A 46 51.34 3.68 28.12
N HIS A 47 51.23 2.37 28.27
CA HIS A 47 50.85 1.77 29.54
C HIS A 47 51.86 1.96 30.64
N LYS A 48 53.15 1.78 30.34
CA LYS A 48 54.24 1.88 31.32
C LYS A 48 54.33 3.26 32.01
N PRO A 49 54.24 4.41 31.32
CA PRO A 49 54.22 5.69 32.02
C PRO A 49 52.93 5.92 32.80
N ILE A 50 51.78 5.47 32.29
CA ILE A 50 50.51 5.58 33.01
C ILE A 50 50.55 4.73 34.28
N GLU A 51 51.00 3.49 34.23
CA GLU A 51 51.17 2.59 35.37
C GLU A 51 52.02 3.25 36.46
N ARG A 52 53.22 3.80 36.09
CA ARG A 52 54.05 4.48 37.06
C ARG A 52 53.33 5.66 37.72
N TRP A 53 52.61 6.45 36.94
CA TRP A 53 51.84 7.57 37.46
C TRP A 53 50.74 7.13 38.42
N VAL A 54 49.94 6.11 38.05
CA VAL A 54 48.86 5.56 38.87
C VAL A 54 49.38 4.96 40.17
N LEU A 55 50.53 4.26 40.15
CA LEU A 55 51.15 3.68 41.35
C LEU A 55 51.64 4.72 42.36
N HIS A 56 51.88 5.98 41.92
CA HIS A 56 52.25 7.08 42.80
C HIS A 56 51.02 7.80 43.42
N VAL A 57 49.82 7.51 42.98
CA VAL A 57 48.62 8.12 43.53
C VAL A 57 48.32 7.53 44.90
N PRO A 58 48.16 8.33 45.96
CA PRO A 58 47.79 7.82 47.27
C PRO A 58 46.42 7.09 47.20
N THR A 59 46.35 5.96 47.87
CA THR A 59 45.10 5.12 47.89
C THR A 59 43.87 5.87 48.36
N MET A 60 44.03 6.83 49.27
CA MET A 60 42.95 7.70 49.75
C MET A 60 42.33 8.56 48.63
N ILE A 61 43.04 8.90 47.57
CA ILE A 61 42.56 9.66 46.43
C ILE A 61 42.16 8.67 45.29
N GLY A 62 42.97 7.63 45.09
CA GLY A 62 42.79 6.65 44.02
C GLY A 62 41.48 5.88 44.12
N ILE A 63 41.09 5.41 45.31
CA ILE A 63 39.87 4.64 45.53
C ILE A 63 38.58 5.46 45.20
N PRO A 64 38.40 6.68 45.73
CA PRO A 64 37.28 7.53 45.37
C PRO A 64 37.20 7.84 43.86
N CYS A 65 38.32 8.19 43.28
CA CYS A 65 38.38 8.46 41.82
C CYS A 65 38.00 7.25 41.00
N LEU A 66 38.51 6.07 41.32
CA LEU A 66 38.15 4.81 40.65
C LEU A 66 36.63 4.49 40.82
N SER A 67 36.10 4.71 42.01
CA SER A 67 34.69 4.51 42.28
C SER A 67 33.78 5.41 41.42
N VAL A 68 34.14 6.69 41.30
CA VAL A 68 33.41 7.65 40.44
C VAL A 68 33.51 7.24 38.98
N ILE A 69 34.70 6.93 38.48
CA ILE A 69 34.89 6.44 37.08
C ILE A 69 34.10 5.19 36.82
N THR A 70 34.10 4.24 37.74
CA THR A 70 33.32 2.98 37.61
C THR A 70 31.83 3.26 37.53
N VAL A 71 31.27 4.12 38.37
CA VAL A 71 29.86 4.49 38.35
C VAL A 71 29.50 5.17 37.02
N VAL A 72 30.28 6.13 36.57
CA VAL A 72 30.08 6.82 35.28
C VAL A 72 30.12 5.82 34.14
N PHE A 73 31.09 4.88 34.13
CA PHE A 73 31.20 3.85 33.11
C PHE A 73 30.00 2.90 33.09
N ILE A 74 29.46 2.50 34.25
CA ILE A 74 28.25 1.68 34.34
C ILE A 74 27.05 2.41 33.77
N ILE A 75 26.87 3.70 34.10
CA ILE A 75 25.77 4.54 33.59
C ILE A 75 25.89 4.67 32.07
N ASP A 76 27.07 5.02 31.56
CA ASP A 76 27.31 5.17 30.12
C ASP A 76 27.06 3.87 29.35
N THR A 77 27.53 2.75 29.90
CA THR A 77 27.26 1.42 29.33
C THR A 77 25.75 1.11 29.28
N ALA A 78 25.05 1.38 30.37
CA ALA A 78 23.59 1.15 30.43
C ALA A 78 22.84 2.00 29.41
N GLU A 79 23.18 3.28 29.27
CA GLU A 79 22.57 4.18 28.28
C GLU A 79 22.94 3.76 26.82
N SER A 80 24.17 3.32 26.59
CA SER A 80 24.59 2.80 25.29
C SER A 80 23.81 1.57 24.87
N VAL A 81 23.62 0.61 25.79
CA VAL A 81 22.82 -0.60 25.54
C VAL A 81 21.35 -0.25 25.29
N ARG A 82 20.74 0.63 26.12
CA ARG A 82 19.38 1.11 25.92
C ARG A 82 19.19 1.73 24.53
N THR A 83 20.11 2.61 24.15
CA THR A 83 20.05 3.30 22.86
C THR A 83 20.20 2.35 21.69
N ALA A 84 21.05 1.34 21.80
CA ALA A 84 21.24 0.31 20.78
C ALA A 84 19.97 -0.55 20.60
N LEU A 85 19.35 -0.96 21.71
CA LEU A 85 18.07 -1.71 21.70
C LEU A 85 16.93 -0.86 21.13
N ASP A 86 16.89 0.41 21.48
CA ASP A 86 15.89 1.33 20.98
C ASP A 86 16.03 1.59 19.47
N LEU A 87 17.26 1.71 19.00
CA LEU A 87 17.52 1.78 17.55
C LEU A 87 17.06 0.52 16.82
N ALA A 88 17.32 -0.66 17.38
CA ALA A 88 16.87 -1.92 16.82
C ALA A 88 15.32 -2.00 16.73
N ARG A 89 14.62 -1.50 17.76
CA ARG A 89 13.13 -1.43 17.76
C ARG A 89 12.60 -0.47 16.67
N VAL A 90 13.23 0.68 16.50
CA VAL A 90 12.85 1.65 15.46
C VAL A 90 13.06 1.04 14.07
N LEU A 91 14.19 0.37 13.83
CA LEU A 91 14.46 -0.31 12.58
C LEU A 91 13.45 -1.43 12.28
N ASP A 92 13.06 -2.21 13.28
CA ASP A 92 12.03 -3.25 13.14
C ASP A 92 10.66 -2.63 12.81
N ALA A 93 10.28 -1.56 13.51
CA ALA A 93 9.04 -0.84 13.24
C ALA A 93 9.01 -0.23 11.83
N MET A 94 10.10 0.39 11.38
CA MET A 94 10.21 0.95 10.03
C MET A 94 10.13 -0.13 8.95
N THR A 95 10.75 -1.28 9.19
CA THR A 95 10.71 -2.43 8.26
C THR A 95 9.29 -3.01 8.14
N LYS A 96 8.60 -3.18 9.28
CA LYS A 96 7.20 -3.62 9.30
C LYS A 96 6.27 -2.64 8.58
N MET A 97 6.41 -1.34 8.87
CA MET A 97 5.60 -0.32 8.17
C MET A 97 5.89 -0.26 6.66
N LYS A 98 7.12 -0.53 6.25
CA LYS A 98 7.42 -0.63 4.82
C LYS A 98 6.71 -1.83 4.18
N ALA A 99 6.76 -2.99 4.81
CA ALA A 99 6.05 -4.17 4.33
C ALA A 99 4.53 -3.94 4.26
N GLU A 100 3.94 -3.28 5.26
CA GLU A 100 2.52 -2.90 5.23
C GLU A 100 2.20 -1.91 4.12
N LEU A 101 3.09 -0.93 3.86
CA LEU A 101 2.92 0.03 2.75
C LEU A 101 2.96 -0.68 1.40
N ASP A 102 3.93 -1.59 1.19
CA ASP A 102 4.07 -2.36 -0.03
C ASP A 102 2.83 -3.26 -0.26
N ASP A 103 2.29 -3.89 0.80
CA ASP A 103 1.07 -4.71 0.74
C ASP A 103 -0.17 -3.87 0.38
N VAL A 104 -0.38 -2.74 1.05
CA VAL A 104 -1.50 -1.82 0.73
C VAL A 104 -1.37 -1.28 -0.70
N GLN A 105 -0.17 -1.01 -1.16
CA GLN A 105 0.07 -0.54 -2.52
C GLN A 105 -0.28 -1.60 -3.57
N VAL A 106 0.09 -2.86 -3.32
CA VAL A 106 -0.27 -3.99 -4.18
C VAL A 106 -1.79 -4.21 -4.19
N GLN A 107 -2.44 -4.20 -3.02
CA GLN A 107 -3.89 -4.34 -2.92
C GLN A 107 -4.63 -3.21 -3.66
N LEU A 108 -4.14 -1.98 -3.57
CA LEU A 108 -4.71 -0.84 -4.27
C LEU A 108 -4.55 -0.96 -5.79
N ALA A 109 -3.40 -1.45 -6.26
CA ALA A 109 -3.15 -1.69 -7.69
C ALA A 109 -4.07 -2.81 -8.23
N LEU A 110 -4.20 -3.92 -7.50
CA LEU A 110 -5.12 -5.01 -7.84
C LEU A 110 -6.58 -4.55 -7.89
N LEU A 111 -7.02 -3.79 -6.88
CA LEU A 111 -8.38 -3.25 -6.85
C LEU A 111 -8.65 -2.31 -8.02
N LYS A 112 -7.69 -1.50 -8.45
CA LYS A 112 -7.81 -0.64 -9.63
C LYS A 112 -7.91 -1.48 -10.91
N ALA A 113 -7.02 -2.45 -11.09
CA ALA A 113 -7.01 -3.32 -12.27
C ALA A 113 -8.32 -4.15 -12.40
N GLU A 114 -8.78 -4.77 -11.31
CA GLU A 114 -10.05 -5.50 -11.27
C GLU A 114 -11.24 -4.60 -11.63
N THR A 115 -11.18 -3.34 -11.21
CA THR A 115 -12.25 -2.40 -11.49
C THR A 115 -12.26 -1.90 -12.92
N GLU A 116 -11.11 -1.72 -13.55
CA GLU A 116 -11.01 -1.40 -14.97
C GLU A 116 -11.56 -2.53 -15.82
N GLN A 117 -11.17 -3.77 -15.51
CA GLN A 117 -11.66 -4.95 -16.20
C GLN A 117 -13.18 -5.10 -16.07
N LYS A 118 -13.73 -5.02 -14.86
CA LYS A 118 -15.19 -5.08 -14.64
C LYS A 118 -15.96 -3.93 -15.29
N LEU A 119 -15.32 -2.76 -15.42
CA LEU A 119 -15.93 -1.62 -16.11
C LEU A 119 -16.01 -1.86 -17.63
N GLU A 120 -14.97 -2.44 -18.23
CA GLU A 120 -14.99 -2.80 -19.66
C GLU A 120 -16.00 -3.93 -19.94
N GLU A 121 -16.01 -5.00 -19.13
CA GLU A 121 -17.00 -6.07 -19.23
C GLU A 121 -18.44 -5.53 -19.11
N ALA A 122 -18.68 -4.63 -18.17
CA ALA A 122 -20.00 -4.01 -18.00
C ALA A 122 -20.39 -3.07 -19.15
N LYS A 123 -19.44 -2.43 -19.81
CA LYS A 123 -19.71 -1.62 -21.02
C LYS A 123 -20.07 -2.52 -22.20
N GLU A 124 -19.34 -3.60 -22.44
CA GLU A 124 -19.62 -4.59 -23.47
C GLU A 124 -21.00 -5.24 -23.27
N ASP A 125 -21.28 -5.73 -22.05
CA ASP A 125 -22.57 -6.33 -21.71
C ASP A 125 -23.75 -5.37 -21.89
N THR A 126 -23.57 -4.10 -21.54
CA THR A 126 -24.62 -3.09 -21.73
C THR A 126 -24.80 -2.72 -23.20
N ALA A 127 -23.75 -2.68 -23.98
CA ALA A 127 -23.84 -2.43 -25.42
C ALA A 127 -24.55 -3.58 -26.15
N VAL A 128 -24.21 -4.84 -25.86
CA VAL A 128 -24.84 -6.02 -26.42
C VAL A 128 -26.32 -6.12 -26.03
N LYS A 129 -26.66 -5.87 -24.76
CA LYS A 129 -28.07 -5.85 -24.29
C LYS A 129 -28.89 -4.74 -24.92
N LEU A 130 -28.29 -3.57 -25.13
CA LEU A 130 -28.98 -2.45 -25.78
C LEU A 130 -29.27 -2.76 -27.25
N GLU A 131 -28.34 -3.41 -27.95
CA GLU A 131 -28.50 -3.81 -29.34
C GLU A 131 -29.53 -4.92 -29.49
N THR A 132 -29.52 -5.94 -28.64
CA THR A 132 -30.54 -6.99 -28.63
C THR A 132 -31.92 -6.43 -28.34
N LEU A 133 -32.09 -5.55 -27.39
CA LEU A 133 -33.35 -4.87 -27.10
C LEU A 133 -33.84 -4.00 -28.28
N ARG A 134 -32.94 -3.35 -28.99
CA ARG A 134 -33.25 -2.59 -30.22
C ARG A 134 -33.76 -3.49 -31.33
N VAL A 135 -33.06 -4.58 -31.58
CA VAL A 135 -33.43 -5.58 -32.61
C VAL A 135 -34.78 -6.24 -32.28
N GLU A 136 -35.01 -6.63 -31.01
CA GLU A 136 -36.30 -7.20 -30.59
C GLU A 136 -37.46 -6.18 -30.68
N ALA A 137 -37.22 -4.95 -30.26
CA ALA A 137 -38.22 -3.90 -30.36
C ALA A 137 -38.58 -3.56 -31.84
N ALA A 138 -37.55 -3.52 -32.70
CA ALA A 138 -37.76 -3.32 -34.14
C ALA A 138 -38.52 -4.50 -34.79
N GLY A 139 -38.15 -5.75 -34.40
CA GLY A 139 -38.82 -6.97 -34.89
C GLY A 139 -40.30 -7.03 -34.47
N LYS A 140 -40.60 -6.76 -33.21
CA LYS A 140 -41.98 -6.71 -32.68
C LYS A 140 -42.80 -5.58 -33.33
N ALA A 141 -42.19 -4.42 -33.56
CA ALA A 141 -42.84 -3.30 -34.24
C ALA A 141 -43.15 -3.63 -35.74
N ALA A 142 -42.24 -4.34 -36.40
CA ALA A 142 -42.43 -4.78 -37.78
C ALA A 142 -43.54 -5.87 -37.87
N GLN A 143 -43.55 -6.83 -36.96
CA GLN A 143 -44.63 -7.84 -36.89
C GLN A 143 -45.99 -7.22 -36.66
N LEU A 144 -46.12 -6.30 -35.70
CA LEU A 144 -47.38 -5.58 -35.43
C LEU A 144 -47.85 -4.76 -36.64
N ARG A 145 -46.93 -4.15 -37.38
CA ARG A 145 -47.26 -3.42 -38.62
C ARG A 145 -47.75 -4.35 -39.71
N ASN A 146 -47.14 -5.52 -39.90
CA ASN A 146 -47.56 -6.50 -40.88
C ASN A 146 -48.89 -7.11 -40.53
N GLU A 147 -49.12 -7.53 -39.26
CA GLU A 147 -50.42 -8.06 -38.82
C GLU A 147 -51.55 -7.03 -38.95
N THR A 148 -51.27 -5.77 -38.64
CA THR A 148 -52.27 -4.69 -38.79
C THR A 148 -52.56 -4.39 -40.25
N ALA A 149 -51.53 -4.48 -41.13
CA ALA A 149 -51.70 -4.29 -42.58
C ALA A 149 -52.51 -5.44 -43.24
N GLU A 150 -52.19 -6.68 -42.84
CA GLU A 150 -52.93 -7.87 -43.32
C GLU A 150 -54.41 -7.87 -42.85
N ARG A 151 -54.69 -7.56 -41.61
CA ARG A 151 -56.04 -7.40 -41.09
C ARG A 151 -56.80 -6.26 -41.75
N ALA A 152 -56.13 -5.14 -42.03
CA ALA A 152 -56.71 -4.02 -42.76
C ALA A 152 -57.02 -4.37 -44.22
N ALA A 153 -56.20 -5.20 -44.87
CA ALA A 153 -56.41 -5.70 -46.21
C ALA A 153 -57.58 -6.69 -46.29
N GLN A 154 -57.67 -7.64 -45.31
CA GLN A 154 -58.82 -8.57 -45.19
C GLN A 154 -60.10 -7.80 -44.97
N LEU A 155 -60.17 -6.82 -44.07
CA LEU A 155 -61.31 -5.98 -43.81
C LEU A 155 -61.77 -5.16 -45.05
N LYS A 156 -60.82 -4.72 -45.88
CA LYS A 156 -61.15 -4.07 -47.16
C LYS A 156 -61.76 -4.98 -48.17
N TYR A 157 -61.37 -6.23 -48.19
CA TYR A 157 -61.96 -7.25 -49.09
C TYR A 157 -63.40 -7.66 -48.69
N GLU A 158 -63.72 -7.81 -47.38
CA GLU A 158 -65.03 -8.12 -46.85
C GLU A 158 -66.04 -6.95 -46.92
N THR A 159 -65.54 -5.69 -46.99
CA THR A 159 -66.45 -4.49 -46.96
C THR A 159 -66.97 -4.03 -48.28
N THR A 160 -66.65 -4.69 -49.41
CA THR A 160 -67.21 -4.31 -50.73
C THR A 160 -68.67 -4.63 -50.94
N GLU A 161 -69.34 -5.51 -50.12
CA GLU A 161 -70.72 -5.90 -50.29
C GLU A 161 -71.78 -5.37 -49.29
N ARG A 162 -71.37 -4.69 -48.15
CA ARG A 162 -72.37 -4.15 -47.18
C ARG A 162 -71.93 -2.81 -46.58
N ALA A 163 -72.05 -1.79 -47.41
CA ALA A 163 -71.20 -0.65 -47.36
C ALA A 163 -71.54 0.54 -46.46
N ALA A 164 -72.42 0.56 -45.51
CA ALA A 164 -72.64 1.80 -44.71
C ALA A 164 -72.62 1.57 -43.19
N LYS A 165 -73.25 0.54 -42.65
CA LYS A 165 -73.22 0.27 -41.21
C LYS A 165 -71.92 -0.38 -40.70
N LEU A 166 -71.30 -1.21 -41.53
CA LEU A 166 -70.04 -1.88 -41.17
C LEU A 166 -68.85 -0.92 -41.09
N ARG A 167 -68.81 0.17 -41.84
CA ARG A 167 -67.70 1.17 -41.79
C ARG A 167 -67.59 1.86 -40.46
N LEU A 168 -68.72 2.13 -39.80
CA LEU A 168 -68.66 2.76 -38.47
C LEU A 168 -68.19 1.80 -37.38
N GLU A 169 -68.68 0.54 -37.39
CA GLU A 169 -68.23 -0.48 -36.43
C GLU A 169 -66.79 -0.89 -36.59
N THR A 170 -66.31 -1.01 -37.83
CA THR A 170 -64.94 -1.38 -38.10
C THR A 170 -63.99 -0.23 -37.76
N ALA A 171 -64.35 1.02 -37.94
CA ALA A 171 -63.59 2.19 -37.53
C ALA A 171 -63.49 2.28 -36.00
N LEU A 172 -64.58 1.96 -35.27
CA LEU A 172 -64.57 1.94 -33.80
C LEU A 172 -63.70 0.81 -33.24
N LYS A 173 -63.78 -0.42 -33.81
CA LYS A 173 -62.92 -1.56 -33.44
C LYS A 173 -61.45 -1.32 -33.78
N ALA A 174 -61.14 -0.67 -34.90
CA ALA A 174 -59.79 -0.30 -35.26
C ALA A 174 -59.23 0.78 -34.32
N ALA A 175 -60.03 1.74 -33.88
CA ALA A 175 -59.65 2.71 -32.86
C ALA A 175 -59.34 2.07 -31.50
N GLN A 176 -60.21 1.17 -31.04
CA GLN A 176 -60.01 0.41 -29.77
C GLN A 176 -58.77 -0.49 -29.81
N LEU A 177 -58.51 -1.17 -30.94
CA LEU A 177 -57.29 -1.97 -31.13
C LEU A 177 -56.02 -1.13 -31.12
N LYS A 178 -56.08 0.06 -31.70
CA LYS A 178 -54.97 1.00 -31.70
C LYS A 178 -54.68 1.53 -30.30
N GLU A 179 -55.73 1.92 -29.56
CA GLU A 179 -55.61 2.40 -28.19
C GLU A 179 -55.01 1.32 -27.27
N HIS A 180 -55.48 0.07 -27.37
CA HIS A 180 -54.91 -1.05 -26.61
C HIS A 180 -53.46 -1.40 -26.99
N ALA A 181 -53.08 -1.24 -28.25
CA ALA A 181 -51.72 -1.43 -28.70
C ALA A 181 -50.78 -0.31 -28.18
N ASP A 182 -51.30 0.92 -28.16
CA ASP A 182 -50.55 2.08 -27.63
C ASP A 182 -50.39 1.99 -26.11
N GLU A 183 -51.42 1.52 -25.36
CA GLU A 183 -51.32 1.26 -23.92
C GLU A 183 -50.30 0.16 -23.59
N LYS A 184 -50.33 -0.96 -24.33
CA LYS A 184 -49.31 -2.02 -24.13
C LYS A 184 -47.90 -1.54 -24.46
N ALA A 185 -47.73 -0.75 -25.51
CA ALA A 185 -46.45 -0.19 -25.87
C ALA A 185 -45.95 0.80 -24.79
N ALA A 186 -46.84 1.56 -24.16
CA ALA A 186 -46.50 2.44 -23.04
C ALA A 186 -46.08 1.64 -21.82
N GLN A 187 -46.81 0.56 -21.44
CA GLN A 187 -46.44 -0.31 -20.33
C GLN A 187 -45.07 -0.98 -20.54
N TYR A 188 -44.73 -1.48 -21.72
CA TYR A 188 -43.42 -2.04 -22.02
C TYR A 188 -42.30 -1.00 -21.94
N ARG A 189 -42.56 0.25 -22.33
CA ARG A 189 -41.60 1.34 -22.20
C ARG A 189 -41.33 1.69 -20.73
N GLU A 190 -42.35 1.74 -19.93
CA GLU A 190 -42.28 2.02 -18.50
C GLU A 190 -41.50 0.90 -17.75
N GLU A 191 -41.81 -0.37 -18.05
CA GLU A 191 -41.11 -1.52 -17.48
C GLU A 191 -39.60 -1.54 -17.87
N ALA A 192 -39.31 -1.22 -19.13
CA ALA A 192 -37.95 -1.11 -19.61
C ALA A 192 -37.19 0.05 -18.92
N ALA A 193 -37.86 1.19 -18.75
CA ALA A 193 -37.30 2.35 -18.06
C ALA A 193 -36.99 2.05 -16.58
N ALA A 194 -37.90 1.35 -15.87
CA ALA A 194 -37.73 0.92 -14.50
C ALA A 194 -36.53 -0.06 -14.34
N LYS A 195 -36.39 -1.01 -15.27
CA LYS A 195 -35.25 -1.95 -15.28
C LYS A 195 -33.93 -1.24 -15.52
N ILE A 196 -33.87 -0.24 -16.41
CA ILE A 196 -32.69 0.58 -16.69
C ILE A 196 -32.33 1.41 -15.47
N GLU A 197 -33.28 1.99 -14.77
CA GLU A 197 -33.05 2.80 -13.58
C GLU A 197 -32.57 1.94 -12.40
N ALA A 198 -33.12 0.76 -12.20
CA ALA A 198 -32.64 -0.20 -11.22
C ALA A 198 -31.20 -0.63 -11.49
N ALA A 199 -30.85 -0.88 -12.75
CA ALA A 199 -29.48 -1.22 -13.14
C ALA A 199 -28.49 -0.05 -12.90
N LYS A 200 -28.90 1.19 -13.15
CA LYS A 200 -28.10 2.39 -12.85
C LYS A 200 -27.86 2.54 -11.35
N ASN A 201 -28.87 2.32 -10.53
CA ASN A 201 -28.76 2.43 -9.07
C ASN A 201 -27.82 1.38 -8.48
N VAL A 202 -27.88 0.13 -8.96
CA VAL A 202 -26.93 -0.93 -8.57
C VAL A 202 -25.50 -0.55 -8.97
N LYS A 203 -25.30 -0.06 -10.19
CA LYS A 203 -24.00 0.40 -10.66
C LYS A 203 -23.46 1.58 -9.83
N ALA A 204 -24.31 2.54 -9.48
CA ALA A 204 -23.93 3.67 -8.64
C ALA A 204 -23.51 3.22 -7.22
N ALA A 205 -24.25 2.30 -6.61
CA ALA A 205 -23.94 1.72 -5.30
C ALA A 205 -22.60 0.95 -5.31
N MET A 206 -22.34 0.15 -6.35
CA MET A 206 -21.08 -0.56 -6.52
C MET A 206 -19.87 0.40 -6.69
N THR A 207 -20.04 1.48 -7.46
CA THR A 207 -18.99 2.48 -7.65
C THR A 207 -18.73 3.29 -6.38
N ALA A 208 -19.76 3.61 -5.59
CA ALA A 208 -19.64 4.30 -4.31
C ALA A 208 -18.86 3.45 -3.29
N SER A 209 -19.24 2.20 -3.08
CA SER A 209 -18.56 1.26 -2.18
C SER A 209 -17.08 1.07 -2.56
N ARG A 210 -16.79 0.97 -3.86
CA ARG A 210 -15.42 0.90 -4.37
C ARG A 210 -14.61 2.12 -4.04
N ASN A 211 -15.15 3.32 -4.31
CA ASN A 211 -14.45 4.58 -4.07
C ASN A 211 -14.17 4.76 -2.58
N GLU A 212 -15.06 4.33 -1.71
CA GLU A 212 -14.86 4.31 -0.27
C GLU A 212 -13.69 3.40 0.13
N ARG A 213 -13.59 2.19 -0.43
CA ARG A 213 -12.46 1.27 -0.17
C ARG A 213 -11.13 1.85 -0.66
N ILE A 214 -11.10 2.48 -1.83
CA ILE A 214 -9.90 3.15 -2.36
C ILE A 214 -9.51 4.32 -1.46
N ALA A 215 -10.46 5.13 -1.01
CA ALA A 215 -10.22 6.23 -0.09
C ALA A 215 -9.68 5.75 1.26
N ALA A 216 -10.24 4.68 1.82
CA ALA A 216 -9.77 4.08 3.08
C ALA A 216 -8.32 3.56 2.94
N MET A 217 -8.00 2.87 1.85
CA MET A 217 -6.63 2.39 1.59
C MET A 217 -5.64 3.54 1.38
N SER A 218 -6.01 4.58 0.64
CA SER A 218 -5.15 5.76 0.43
C SER A 218 -4.92 6.55 1.72
N SER A 219 -5.92 6.67 2.58
CA SER A 219 -5.81 7.27 3.91
C SER A 219 -4.84 6.47 4.79
N ARG A 220 -4.96 5.15 4.84
CA ARG A 220 -4.04 4.29 5.59
C ARG A 220 -2.60 4.40 5.09
N MET A 221 -2.40 4.45 3.77
CA MET A 221 -1.08 4.65 3.17
C MET A 221 -0.46 6.00 3.57
N THR A 222 -1.25 7.05 3.60
CA THR A 222 -0.83 8.39 4.02
C THR A 222 -0.46 8.42 5.51
N GLU A 223 -1.25 7.77 6.36
CA GLU A 223 -0.98 7.65 7.79
C GLU A 223 0.32 6.89 8.09
N LEU A 224 0.53 5.73 7.46
CA LEU A 224 1.75 4.94 7.59
C LEU A 224 2.99 5.72 7.12
N THR A 225 2.87 6.43 6.00
CA THR A 225 3.94 7.26 5.46
C THR A 225 4.29 8.40 6.42
N LYS A 226 3.29 9.09 6.96
CA LYS A 226 3.48 10.14 7.96
C LYS A 226 4.15 9.60 9.22
N LYS A 227 3.65 8.50 9.78
CA LYS A 227 4.22 7.87 10.98
C LYS A 227 5.68 7.48 10.78
N ARG A 228 6.01 6.96 9.59
CA ARG A 228 7.40 6.64 9.21
C ARG A 228 8.28 7.88 9.12
N GLN A 229 7.80 8.95 8.50
CA GLN A 229 8.51 10.22 8.43
C GLN A 229 8.72 10.85 9.82
N ASP A 230 7.74 10.77 10.69
CA ASP A 230 7.83 11.28 12.06
C ASP A 230 8.89 10.53 12.87
N MET A 231 8.99 9.21 12.72
CA MET A 231 10.08 8.44 13.34
C MET A 231 11.48 8.84 12.83
N MET A 232 11.60 9.18 11.55
CA MET A 232 12.85 9.68 10.98
C MET A 232 13.18 11.10 11.48
N LYS A 233 12.18 11.96 11.62
CA LYS A 233 12.36 13.35 12.10
C LYS A 233 12.70 13.43 13.58
N HIS A 234 12.08 12.61 14.42
CA HIS A 234 12.26 12.63 15.88
C HIS A 234 13.38 11.70 16.37
N MET A 235 14.44 11.59 15.57
CA MET A 235 15.59 10.80 15.94
C MET A 235 16.38 11.48 17.09
N ASN A 236 16.49 10.77 18.23
CA ASN A 236 17.24 11.22 19.42
C ASN A 236 18.71 11.47 19.09
N PHE A 237 19.36 12.37 19.83
CA PHE A 237 20.79 12.65 19.71
C PHE A 237 21.64 11.38 19.80
N TYR A 238 21.37 10.49 20.75
CA TYR A 238 22.11 9.24 20.95
C TYR A 238 21.97 8.27 19.76
N ARG A 239 20.77 8.12 19.16
CA ARG A 239 20.57 7.30 17.95
C ARG A 239 21.39 7.84 16.78
N ARG A 240 21.41 9.16 16.60
CA ARG A 240 22.23 9.82 15.58
C ARG A 240 23.72 9.59 15.82
N SER A 241 24.17 9.67 17.06
CA SER A 241 25.55 9.42 17.45
C SER A 241 25.98 7.99 17.09
N ILE A 242 25.16 6.98 17.38
CA ILE A 242 25.44 5.59 16.99
C ILE A 242 25.55 5.45 15.46
N LEU A 243 24.62 6.02 14.70
CA LEU A 243 24.64 5.92 13.24
C LEU A 243 25.85 6.60 12.61
N ARG A 244 26.30 7.72 13.17
CA ARG A 244 27.49 8.46 12.72
C ARG A 244 28.78 7.81 13.16
N GLY A 245 28.85 7.35 14.39
CA GLY A 245 30.03 6.69 14.95
C GLY A 245 30.34 5.35 14.29
N ASN A 246 29.34 4.74 13.62
CA ASN A 246 29.47 3.44 12.97
C ASN A 246 29.05 3.51 11.49
N PRO A 247 29.80 4.21 10.61
CA PRO A 247 29.44 4.39 9.20
C PRO A 247 29.40 3.07 8.42
N SER A 248 30.16 2.06 8.83
CA SER A 248 30.18 0.72 8.24
C SER A 248 29.13 -0.24 8.82
N ALA A 249 28.30 0.23 9.78
CA ALA A 249 27.27 -0.62 10.35
C ALA A 249 26.30 -1.15 9.29
N SER A 250 26.03 -2.45 9.33
CA SER A 250 25.15 -3.13 8.40
C SER A 250 24.12 -4.00 9.13
N SER A 251 23.04 -4.34 8.48
CA SER A 251 22.04 -5.27 9.00
C SER A 251 21.42 -6.03 7.84
N MET A 252 21.45 -7.34 7.89
CA MET A 252 20.77 -8.17 6.88
C MET A 252 19.25 -8.00 6.98
N LYS A 253 18.71 -7.91 8.20
CA LYS A 253 17.26 -7.79 8.44
C LYS A 253 16.72 -6.39 8.15
N PHE A 254 17.49 -5.34 8.43
CA PHE A 254 17.04 -3.95 8.42
C PHE A 254 17.77 -3.07 7.40
N ALA A 255 18.37 -3.66 6.36
CA ALA A 255 19.24 -2.94 5.43
C ALA A 255 18.60 -1.68 4.82
N ALA A 256 17.36 -1.78 4.34
CA ALA A 256 16.65 -0.65 3.75
C ALA A 256 16.31 0.44 4.79
N ALA A 257 15.79 0.06 5.95
CA ALA A 257 15.43 0.98 7.02
C ALA A 257 16.68 1.69 7.60
N LEU A 258 17.79 0.96 7.73
CA LEU A 258 19.06 1.51 8.19
C LEU A 258 19.62 2.55 7.21
N LYS A 259 19.55 2.28 5.91
CA LYS A 259 19.96 3.22 4.86
C LYS A 259 19.14 4.52 4.92
N GLU A 260 17.84 4.42 5.02
CA GLU A 260 16.94 5.58 5.10
C GLU A 260 17.17 6.41 6.37
N LEU A 261 17.35 5.76 7.53
CA LEU A 261 17.67 6.47 8.77
C LEU A 261 19.01 7.19 8.70
N ARG A 262 20.01 6.60 8.04
CA ARG A 262 21.32 7.23 7.85
C ARG A 262 21.22 8.45 6.94
N GLU A 263 20.54 8.34 5.81
CA GLU A 263 20.26 9.46 4.91
C GLU A 263 19.50 10.60 5.60
N ALA A 264 18.50 10.28 6.43
CA ALA A 264 17.78 11.26 7.22
C ALA A 264 18.65 11.93 8.28
N ALA A 265 19.58 11.19 8.91
CA ALA A 265 20.53 11.73 9.87
C ALA A 265 21.55 12.68 9.23
N GLU A 266 21.93 12.44 7.97
CA GLU A 266 22.86 13.29 7.20
C GLU A 266 22.19 14.58 6.70
N LYS A 267 20.97 14.49 6.14
CA LYS A 267 20.22 15.65 5.61
C LYS A 267 19.91 16.72 6.65
N ARG A 268 19.82 16.38 7.92
CA ARG A 268 19.50 17.32 9.00
C ARG A 268 20.72 18.14 9.47
N ASN A 269 21.88 17.91 8.92
CA ASN A 269 23.12 18.62 9.25
C ASN A 269 23.58 19.61 8.17
N LYS A 270 22.92 19.59 7.03
CA LYS A 270 23.02 20.61 5.99
C LYS A 270 21.94 21.68 6.19
#